data_a40cfd03bcd0c289e6c990cd11f2a810
#
_entry.id   a40cfd03bcd0c289e6c990cd11f2a810
#
_cell.length_a   1.000
_cell.length_b   1.000
_cell.length_c   1.000
_cell.angle_alpha   90.00
_cell.angle_beta   90.00
_cell.angle_gamma   90.00
#
_symmetry.space_group_name_H-M   'P 1'
#
loop_
_entity.id
_entity.type
_entity.pdbx_description
1 polymer ?
#
loop_
_entity_poly.entity_id
_entity_poly.type
_entity_poly.pdbx_seq_one_letter_code
_entity_poly.pdbx_strand_id
1 'polypeptide(L)'
;SSTNGQLVWNAKVDSVTGPVADARMVYVVDDQSYVHAYNRANGREAWVNRDLEYRTVSAPIRIGATVAVADYEGYVTMMNPANGEVVGRTRLDGAVRAPAAQFGYGAVFQTVEGEVAYVLQESLGE
;
A
#
# COMPACT_ATOMS: atom_id res chain seq x y z
N SER A 1 13.79 -25.40 -18.53
CA SER A 1 12.80 -24.34 -18.48
C SER A 1 13.27 -23.13 -19.24
N SER A 2 12.31 -22.35 -19.67
CA SER A 2 12.61 -21.16 -20.43
C SER A 2 13.26 -20.11 -19.56
N THR A 3 14.25 -19.43 -20.11
CA THR A 3 14.81 -18.24 -19.47
C THR A 3 14.13 -16.98 -19.94
N ASN A 4 13.16 -17.07 -20.84
CA ASN A 4 12.45 -15.90 -21.34
C ASN A 4 11.32 -15.55 -20.39
N GLY A 5 11.11 -14.27 -20.21
CA GLY A 5 9.95 -13.82 -19.49
C GLY A 5 8.68 -14.00 -20.29
N GLN A 6 7.58 -14.17 -19.62
CA GLN A 6 6.27 -14.25 -20.24
C GLN A 6 5.41 -13.10 -19.76
N LEU A 7 4.87 -12.32 -20.68
CA LEU A 7 3.95 -11.27 -20.33
C LEU A 7 2.57 -11.89 -20.09
N VAL A 8 2.07 -11.79 -18.84
CA VAL A 8 0.77 -12.31 -18.48
C VAL A 8 -0.31 -11.26 -18.73
N TRP A 9 -0.06 -10.02 -18.30
CA TRP A 9 -0.96 -8.90 -18.54
C TRP A 9 -0.17 -7.62 -18.27
N ASN A 10 -0.71 -6.49 -18.74
CA ASN A 10 -0.15 -5.20 -18.38
C ASN A 10 -1.29 -4.21 -18.16
N ALA A 11 -0.98 -3.14 -17.43
CA ALA A 11 -1.90 -2.04 -17.19
C ALA A 11 -1.07 -0.77 -17.18
N LYS A 12 -1.66 0.34 -17.61
CA LYS A 12 -0.98 1.62 -17.63
C LYS A 12 -1.48 2.48 -16.49
N VAL A 13 -0.57 2.82 -15.59
CA VAL A 13 -0.86 3.65 -14.44
C VAL A 13 0.27 4.64 -14.31
N ASP A 14 -0.05 5.92 -14.21
CA ASP A 14 0.96 6.93 -13.95
C ASP A 14 1.33 6.87 -12.49
N SER A 15 2.29 6.01 -12.18
CA SER A 15 2.65 5.72 -10.80
C SER A 15 4.00 6.33 -10.48
N VAL A 16 4.08 6.96 -9.32
CA VAL A 16 5.33 7.50 -8.81
C VAL A 16 5.96 6.61 -7.74
N THR A 17 5.29 5.53 -7.39
CA THR A 17 5.79 4.58 -6.39
C THR A 17 5.78 3.18 -6.98
N GLY A 18 6.59 2.29 -6.40
CA GLY A 18 6.61 0.91 -6.85
C GLY A 18 5.36 0.15 -6.43
N PRO A 19 5.03 -0.93 -7.12
CA PRO A 19 3.88 -1.75 -6.75
C PRO A 19 4.22 -2.69 -5.62
N VAL A 20 3.18 -3.21 -4.95
CA VAL A 20 3.30 -4.34 -4.05
C VAL A 20 2.24 -5.37 -4.43
N ALA A 21 2.55 -6.63 -4.23
CA ALA A 21 1.66 -7.70 -4.63
C ALA A 21 1.50 -8.70 -3.50
N ASP A 22 0.33 -9.31 -3.44
CA ASP A 22 0.12 -10.49 -2.62
C ASP A 22 -0.37 -11.63 -3.51
N ALA A 23 -0.94 -12.67 -2.93
CA ALA A 23 -1.34 -13.84 -3.71
C ALA A 23 -2.47 -13.53 -4.70
N ARG A 24 -3.25 -12.48 -4.46
CA ARG A 24 -4.44 -12.19 -5.26
C ARG A 24 -4.38 -10.90 -6.03
N MET A 25 -3.71 -9.89 -5.49
CA MET A 25 -3.79 -8.52 -6.00
C MET A 25 -2.42 -7.92 -6.21
N VAL A 26 -2.38 -6.93 -7.08
CA VAL A 26 -1.26 -6.02 -7.22
C VAL A 26 -1.78 -4.63 -6.89
N TYR A 27 -1.09 -3.93 -5.98
CA TYR A 27 -1.51 -2.62 -5.50
C TYR A 27 -0.53 -1.57 -6.01
N VAL A 28 -1.06 -0.45 -6.49
CA VAL A 28 -0.26 0.63 -7.07
C VAL A 28 -0.87 1.94 -6.62
N VAL A 29 -0.02 2.92 -6.30
CA VAL A 29 -0.46 4.29 -6.01
C VAL A 29 -0.11 5.13 -7.22
N ASP A 30 -1.09 5.86 -7.76
CA ASP A 30 -0.87 6.71 -8.93
C ASP A 30 -0.41 8.11 -8.52
N ASP A 31 -0.22 8.97 -9.50
CA ASP A 31 0.31 10.31 -9.26
C ASP A 31 -0.67 11.25 -8.58
N GLN A 32 -1.92 10.84 -8.42
CA GLN A 32 -2.92 11.59 -7.67
C GLN A 32 -3.17 11.01 -6.28
N SER A 33 -2.36 10.03 -5.88
CA SER A 33 -2.48 9.32 -4.60
C SER A 33 -3.74 8.46 -4.52
N TYR A 34 -4.26 8.04 -5.67
CA TYR A 34 -5.30 7.02 -5.69
C TYR A 34 -4.63 5.65 -5.56
N VAL A 35 -5.21 4.80 -4.73
CA VAL A 35 -4.71 3.44 -4.55
C VAL A 35 -5.53 2.51 -5.44
N HIS A 36 -4.85 1.83 -6.34
CA HIS A 36 -5.48 0.90 -7.28
C HIS A 36 -5.14 -0.53 -6.88
N ALA A 37 -6.10 -1.43 -7.02
CA ALA A 37 -5.84 -2.86 -6.87
C ALA A 37 -6.27 -3.57 -8.15
N TYR A 38 -5.35 -4.36 -8.68
CA TYR A 38 -5.59 -5.15 -9.88
C TYR A 38 -5.56 -6.62 -9.51
N ASN A 39 -6.43 -7.39 -10.14
CA ASN A 39 -6.41 -8.84 -9.99
C ASN A 39 -5.10 -9.36 -10.58
N ARG A 40 -4.35 -10.11 -9.79
CA ARG A 40 -3.02 -10.56 -10.19
C ARG A 40 -3.07 -11.54 -11.36
N ALA A 41 -4.15 -12.32 -11.46
CA ALA A 41 -4.25 -13.34 -12.49
C ALA A 41 -4.58 -12.77 -13.87
N ASN A 42 -5.38 -11.69 -13.95
CA ASN A 42 -5.87 -11.20 -15.24
C ASN A 42 -5.68 -9.70 -15.45
N GLY A 43 -5.18 -8.96 -14.45
CA GLY A 43 -4.93 -7.53 -14.59
C GLY A 43 -6.17 -6.65 -14.54
N ARG A 44 -7.32 -7.21 -14.21
CA ARG A 44 -8.53 -6.39 -14.10
C ARG A 44 -8.49 -5.58 -12.82
N GLU A 45 -8.92 -4.32 -12.92
CA GLU A 45 -8.99 -3.47 -11.75
C GLU A 45 -10.10 -3.95 -10.83
N ALA A 46 -9.75 -4.22 -9.58
CA ALA A 46 -10.71 -4.69 -8.59
C ALA A 46 -11.36 -3.51 -7.85
N TRP A 47 -10.57 -2.50 -7.52
CA TRP A 47 -11.08 -1.31 -6.85
C TRP A 47 -10.06 -0.18 -6.94
N VAL A 48 -10.54 1.03 -6.70
CA VAL A 48 -9.72 2.24 -6.59
C VAL A 48 -10.18 2.97 -5.33
N ASN A 49 -9.23 3.35 -4.48
CA ASN A 49 -9.52 4.20 -3.32
C ASN A 49 -9.02 5.61 -3.63
N ARG A 50 -9.90 6.59 -3.59
CA ARG A 50 -9.57 7.98 -3.89
C ARG A 50 -9.58 8.87 -2.65
N ASP A 51 -9.72 8.27 -1.47
CA ASP A 51 -9.87 9.02 -0.22
C ASP A 51 -8.62 9.81 0.14
N LEU A 52 -7.46 9.42 -0.42
CA LEU A 52 -6.18 10.03 -0.09
C LEU A 52 -5.69 10.97 -1.19
N GLU A 53 -6.56 11.39 -2.07
CA GLU A 53 -6.20 12.35 -3.12
C GLU A 53 -5.54 13.58 -2.50
N TYR A 54 -4.45 14.03 -3.11
CA TYR A 54 -3.66 15.19 -2.68
C TYR A 54 -2.87 14.97 -1.40
N ARG A 55 -2.80 13.77 -0.84
CA ARG A 55 -2.06 13.53 0.40
C ARG A 55 -0.62 13.09 0.18
N THR A 56 -0.22 12.82 -1.04
CA THR A 56 1.15 12.40 -1.39
C THR A 56 1.53 11.17 -0.57
N VAL A 57 0.93 10.05 -0.93
CA VAL A 57 1.15 8.82 -0.17
C VAL A 57 2.35 8.05 -0.67
N SER A 58 2.89 7.21 0.20
CA SER A 58 4.00 6.33 -0.09
C SER A 58 3.55 5.13 -0.94
N ALA A 59 4.52 4.31 -1.34
CA ALA A 59 4.22 3.02 -1.95
C ALA A 59 3.37 2.18 -0.99
N PRO A 60 2.47 1.36 -1.52
CA PRO A 60 1.66 0.51 -0.64
C PRO A 60 2.52 -0.56 0.02
N ILE A 61 2.06 -1.03 1.19
CA ILE A 61 2.73 -2.10 1.91
C ILE A 61 1.67 -2.92 2.62
N ARG A 62 1.96 -4.21 2.83
CA ARG A 62 1.04 -5.08 3.56
C ARG A 62 1.30 -4.97 5.04
N ILE A 63 0.22 -4.81 5.81
CA ILE A 63 0.27 -4.85 7.27
C ILE A 63 -0.81 -5.84 7.71
N GLY A 64 -0.39 -7.00 8.17
CA GLY A 64 -1.33 -8.05 8.53
C GLY A 64 -2.21 -8.42 7.34
N ALA A 65 -3.51 -8.36 7.50
CA ALA A 65 -4.47 -8.65 6.44
C ALA A 65 -4.89 -7.40 5.66
N THR A 66 -4.20 -6.27 5.86
CA THR A 66 -4.54 -5.01 5.19
C THR A 66 -3.47 -4.62 4.20
N VAL A 67 -3.81 -3.71 3.30
CA VAL A 67 -2.82 -2.97 2.51
C VAL A 67 -2.83 -1.53 3.02
N ALA A 68 -1.65 -0.94 3.15
CA ALA A 68 -1.52 0.37 3.81
C ALA A 68 -0.65 1.29 3.01
N VAL A 69 -0.90 2.59 3.16
CA VAL A 69 -0.06 3.65 2.64
C VAL A 69 0.15 4.68 3.74
N ALA A 70 1.28 5.38 3.69
CA ALA A 70 1.58 6.44 4.63
C ALA A 70 1.64 7.75 3.87
N ASP A 71 1.09 8.82 4.45
CA ASP A 71 1.12 10.11 3.79
C ASP A 71 2.15 11.03 4.44
N TYR A 72 2.33 12.21 3.85
CA TYR A 72 3.39 13.08 4.31
C TYR A 72 3.01 13.83 5.59
N GLU A 73 1.77 13.69 6.06
CA GLU A 73 1.39 14.18 7.38
C GLU A 73 1.63 13.14 8.48
N GLY A 74 2.08 11.95 8.11
CA GLY A 74 2.37 10.89 9.07
C GLY A 74 1.25 9.90 9.30
N TYR A 75 0.14 10.02 8.61
CA TYR A 75 -0.94 9.04 8.76
C TYR A 75 -0.62 7.78 7.98
N VAL A 76 -0.78 6.64 8.64
CA VAL A 76 -0.73 5.32 8.01
C VAL A 76 -2.16 4.85 7.89
N THR A 77 -2.64 4.72 6.66
CA THR A 77 -4.02 4.35 6.36
C THR A 77 -4.05 2.92 5.88
N MET A 78 -4.80 2.07 6.58
CA MET A 78 -4.92 0.64 6.27
C MET A 78 -6.26 0.39 5.62
N MET A 79 -6.24 -0.39 4.54
CA MET A 79 -7.42 -0.65 3.72
C MET A 79 -7.66 -2.14 3.62
N ASN A 80 -8.92 -2.51 3.47
CA ASN A 80 -9.31 -3.88 3.19
C ASN A 80 -8.87 -4.24 1.77
N PRO A 81 -8.01 -5.25 1.58
CA PRO A 81 -7.53 -5.56 0.23
C PRO A 81 -8.61 -6.06 -0.72
N ALA A 82 -9.75 -6.52 -0.21
CA ALA A 82 -10.82 -7.03 -1.06
C ALA A 82 -11.62 -5.91 -1.71
N ASN A 83 -11.77 -4.74 -1.06
CA ASN A 83 -12.65 -3.69 -1.57
C ASN A 83 -12.08 -2.28 -1.46
N GLY A 84 -10.92 -2.12 -0.83
CA GLY A 84 -10.27 -0.82 -0.71
C GLY A 84 -10.83 0.10 0.36
N GLU A 85 -11.73 -0.38 1.20
CA GLU A 85 -12.28 0.44 2.27
C GLU A 85 -11.28 0.64 3.39
N VAL A 86 -11.22 1.84 3.93
CA VAL A 86 -10.35 2.15 5.06
C VAL A 86 -10.87 1.42 6.30
N VAL A 87 -10.01 0.62 6.91
CA VAL A 87 -10.36 -0.17 8.08
C VAL A 87 -9.59 0.28 9.33
N GLY A 88 -8.57 1.10 9.16
CA GLY A 88 -7.81 1.60 10.30
C GLY A 88 -6.86 2.69 9.88
N ARG A 89 -6.43 3.48 10.86
CA ARG A 89 -5.50 4.57 10.63
C ARG A 89 -4.75 4.84 11.91
N THR A 90 -3.46 5.10 11.78
CA THR A 90 -2.67 5.56 12.91
C THR A 90 -1.82 6.73 12.44
N ARG A 91 -1.32 7.51 13.38
CA ARG A 91 -0.49 8.66 13.04
C ARG A 91 0.87 8.53 13.68
N LEU A 92 1.91 8.72 12.89
CA LEU A 92 3.30 8.82 13.33
C LEU A 92 3.62 10.28 13.59
N ASP A 93 4.82 10.56 14.14
CA ASP A 93 5.13 11.92 14.57
C ASP A 93 5.71 12.79 13.46
N GLY A 94 5.67 12.34 12.22
CA GLY A 94 6.15 13.14 11.10
C GLY A 94 5.91 12.44 9.79
N ALA A 95 6.25 13.13 8.71
CA ALA A 95 6.07 12.59 7.38
C ALA A 95 6.90 11.32 7.19
N VAL A 96 6.36 10.36 6.46
CA VAL A 96 7.09 9.16 6.06
C VAL A 96 7.77 9.46 4.74
N ARG A 97 9.10 9.38 4.73
CA ARG A 97 9.88 9.72 3.55
C ARG A 97 10.45 8.49 2.86
N ALA A 98 10.95 7.54 3.64
CA ALA A 98 11.57 6.35 3.10
C ALA A 98 10.54 5.26 2.89
N PRO A 99 10.75 4.35 1.95
CA PRO A 99 9.85 3.21 1.81
C PRO A 99 9.79 2.42 3.10
N ALA A 100 8.61 1.94 3.43
CA ALA A 100 8.41 1.08 4.59
C ALA A 100 8.96 -0.31 4.29
N ALA A 101 9.36 -1.02 5.35
CA ALA A 101 9.80 -2.40 5.23
C ALA A 101 8.82 -3.31 5.94
N GLN A 102 8.33 -4.31 5.22
CA GLN A 102 7.45 -5.30 5.84
C GLN A 102 8.26 -6.22 6.73
N PHE A 103 7.74 -6.49 7.93
CA PHE A 103 8.41 -7.36 8.88
C PHE A 103 7.35 -8.10 9.68
N GLY A 104 7.31 -9.42 9.53
CA GLY A 104 6.27 -10.23 10.15
C GLY A 104 4.90 -9.82 9.65
N TYR A 105 3.99 -9.56 10.56
CA TYR A 105 2.63 -9.13 10.22
C TYR A 105 2.49 -7.61 10.21
N GLY A 106 3.59 -6.89 10.32
CA GLY A 106 3.54 -5.44 10.39
C GLY A 106 4.51 -4.80 9.43
N ALA A 107 4.71 -3.52 9.62
CA ALA A 107 5.61 -2.73 8.79
C ALA A 107 6.38 -1.74 9.65
N VAL A 108 7.61 -1.48 9.26
CA VAL A 108 8.48 -0.52 9.92
C VAL A 108 8.52 0.74 9.06
N PHE A 109 8.21 1.87 9.65
CA PHE A 109 8.22 3.17 8.99
C PHE A 109 9.29 4.04 9.64
N GLN A 110 9.87 4.92 8.83
CA GLN A 110 10.79 5.93 9.33
C GLN A 110 10.29 7.29 8.92
N THR A 111 10.20 8.21 9.88
CA THR A 111 9.72 9.55 9.61
C THR A 111 10.90 10.51 9.42
N VAL A 112 10.59 11.67 8.84
CA VAL A 112 11.58 12.73 8.67
C VAL A 112 12.02 13.32 10.00
N GLU A 113 11.25 13.11 11.06
CA GLU A 113 11.59 13.58 12.41
C GLU A 113 12.51 12.61 13.15
N GLY A 114 12.84 11.47 12.53
CA GLY A 114 13.74 10.50 13.13
C GLY A 114 13.07 9.39 13.90
N GLU A 115 11.74 9.32 13.87
CA GLU A 115 11.03 8.22 14.51
C GLU A 115 11.15 6.96 13.67
N VAL A 116 11.38 5.83 14.33
CA VAL A 116 11.25 4.51 13.71
C VAL A 116 10.05 3.85 14.38
N ALA A 117 9.04 3.49 13.60
CA ALA A 117 7.77 3.01 14.14
C ALA A 117 7.42 1.67 13.53
N TYR A 118 7.02 0.72 14.36
CA TYR A 118 6.54 -0.57 13.92
C TYR A 118 5.03 -0.59 14.08
N VAL A 119 4.32 -0.78 12.97
CA VAL A 119 2.86 -0.72 12.94
C VAL A 119 2.33 -2.11 12.65
N LEU A 120 1.42 -2.57 13.49
CA LEU A 120 0.72 -3.84 13.33
C LEU A 120 -0.76 -3.56 13.11
N GLN A 121 -1.43 -4.47 12.42
CA GLN A 121 -2.88 -4.45 12.37
C GLN A 121 -3.39 -4.93 13.73
N GLU A 122 -4.21 -4.11 14.35
CA GLU A 122 -4.85 -4.50 15.61
C GLU A 122 -5.93 -5.51 15.30
N SER A 123 -6.00 -6.54 16.13
CA SER A 123 -7.02 -7.58 15.99
C SER A 123 -8.35 -7.01 16.47
N LEU A 124 -9.35 -7.02 15.59
CA LEU A 124 -10.65 -6.45 15.89
C LEU A 124 -11.68 -7.54 16.03
N GLY A 125 -12.60 -7.35 16.97
CA GLY A 125 -13.74 -8.22 17.09
C GLY A 125 -13.49 -9.53 17.83
N GLU A 126 -12.38 -9.65 18.45
CA GLU A 126 -12.09 -10.82 19.28
C GLU A 126 -12.58 -10.67 20.65
#